data_6235d73e4b1f14b2734d5be8baf9eb8d
#
_entry.id   6235d73e4b1f14b2734d5be8baf9eb8d
#
_cell.length_a   1.000
_cell.length_b   1.000
_cell.length_c   1.000
_cell.angle_alpha   90.00
_cell.angle_beta   90.00
_cell.angle_gamma   90.00
#
_symmetry.space_group_name_H-M   'P 1'
#
loop_
_entity.id
_entity.type
_entity.pdbx_description
1 polymer ?
#
loop_
_entity_poly.entity_id
_entity_poly.type
_entity_poly.pdbx_seq_one_letter_code
_entity_poly.pdbx_strand_id
1 'polypeptide(L)'
;MAENSLKEKTAKGLMWGSIGNGAQLILGTLFGIFLARLLSPSDYGMVGVLQVFILIANTIQDSGFRMALANRKEVRHEDYNAVFWFNVGSAAILYALLFFLAPFITAFYQKSDFAIDHDLSALTPLARFCFIGIVTASLGTAHYAYLFRTLQVKQKAIITITSLSISSLIGITMAFLGYSYWGLATQGVAFTVCNTVLFWHFSKWT
;
A
#
# COMPACT_ATOMS: atom_id res chain seq x y z
N MET A 1 -12.74 38.12 -3.15
CA MET A 1 -11.86 37.36 -4.10
C MET A 1 -11.24 36.11 -3.48
N ALA A 2 -10.73 36.12 -2.25
CA ALA A 2 -10.11 34.94 -1.61
C ALA A 2 -11.10 33.78 -1.36
N GLU A 3 -12.32 34.04 -0.99
CA GLU A 3 -13.35 33.04 -0.70
C GLU A 3 -13.79 32.25 -1.93
N ASN A 4 -13.92 32.92 -3.09
CA ASN A 4 -14.24 32.24 -4.35
C ASN A 4 -13.09 31.34 -4.84
N SER A 5 -11.84 31.76 -4.62
CA SER A 5 -10.65 30.95 -4.90
C SER A 5 -10.58 29.70 -4.02
N LEU A 6 -10.98 29.77 -2.77
CA LEU A 6 -11.00 28.63 -1.84
C LEU A 6 -12.11 27.63 -2.22
N LYS A 7 -13.32 28.12 -2.53
CA LYS A 7 -14.44 27.30 -2.99
C LYS A 7 -14.09 26.56 -4.29
N GLU A 8 -13.46 27.23 -5.23
CA GLU A 8 -13.04 26.62 -6.49
C GLU A 8 -11.95 25.54 -6.28
N LYS A 9 -10.96 25.79 -5.44
CA LYS A 9 -9.93 24.80 -5.09
C LYS A 9 -10.52 23.59 -4.40
N THR A 10 -11.45 23.80 -3.47
CA THR A 10 -12.13 22.71 -2.76
C THR A 10 -13.00 21.89 -3.72
N ALA A 11 -13.79 22.54 -4.59
CA ALA A 11 -14.59 21.85 -5.60
C ALA A 11 -13.74 21.01 -6.57
N LYS A 12 -12.63 21.57 -7.08
CA LYS A 12 -11.66 20.84 -7.90
C LYS A 12 -11.03 19.68 -7.13
N GLY A 13 -10.68 19.86 -5.85
CA GLY A 13 -10.17 18.83 -4.99
C GLY A 13 -11.15 17.67 -4.80
N LEU A 14 -12.41 17.96 -4.52
CA LEU A 14 -13.48 16.97 -4.40
C LEU A 14 -13.69 16.21 -5.72
N MET A 15 -13.77 16.93 -6.84
CA MET A 15 -13.93 16.32 -8.16
C MET A 15 -12.78 15.35 -8.49
N TRP A 16 -11.53 15.79 -8.34
CA TRP A 16 -10.38 14.93 -8.59
C TRP A 16 -10.28 13.76 -7.59
N GLY A 17 -10.68 13.99 -6.34
CA GLY A 17 -10.77 12.92 -5.32
C GLY A 17 -11.78 11.85 -5.71
N SER A 18 -12.97 12.26 -6.14
CA SER A 18 -14.03 11.34 -6.60
C SER A 18 -13.63 10.58 -7.87
N ILE A 19 -13.05 11.28 -8.84
CA ILE A 19 -12.54 10.65 -10.08
C ILE A 19 -11.42 9.66 -9.73
N GLY A 20 -10.47 10.05 -8.89
CA GLY A 20 -9.35 9.19 -8.48
C GLY A 20 -9.83 7.92 -7.76
N ASN A 21 -10.73 8.07 -6.80
CA ASN A 21 -11.29 6.92 -6.07
C ASN A 21 -12.15 6.03 -6.97
N GLY A 22 -13.00 6.64 -7.83
CA GLY A 22 -13.81 5.90 -8.80
C GLY A 22 -12.96 5.13 -9.80
N ALA A 23 -11.94 5.77 -10.38
CA ALA A 23 -11.01 5.12 -11.29
C ALA A 23 -10.23 3.98 -10.62
N GLN A 24 -9.77 4.19 -9.37
CA GLN A 24 -9.10 3.14 -8.60
C GLN A 24 -10.02 1.95 -8.34
N LEU A 25 -11.29 2.20 -7.99
CA LEU A 25 -12.27 1.14 -7.77
C LEU A 25 -12.54 0.35 -9.05
N ILE A 26 -12.79 1.04 -10.16
CA ILE A 26 -13.06 0.42 -11.47
C ILE A 26 -11.85 -0.41 -11.92
N LEU A 27 -10.66 0.18 -11.92
CA LEU A 27 -9.43 -0.52 -12.32
C LEU A 27 -9.12 -1.70 -11.38
N GLY A 28 -9.24 -1.51 -10.08
CA GLY A 28 -9.04 -2.57 -9.09
C GLY A 28 -10.00 -3.74 -9.30
N THR A 29 -11.27 -3.44 -9.60
CA THR A 29 -12.28 -4.47 -9.92
C THR A 29 -11.94 -5.20 -11.23
N LEU A 30 -11.60 -4.47 -12.29
CA LEU A 30 -11.24 -5.07 -13.58
C LEU A 30 -10.02 -5.98 -13.42
N PHE A 31 -8.94 -5.49 -12.83
CA PHE A 31 -7.74 -6.30 -12.60
C PHE A 31 -8.01 -7.48 -11.66
N GLY A 32 -8.86 -7.27 -10.62
CA GLY A 32 -9.29 -8.34 -9.72
C GLY A 32 -10.04 -9.45 -10.45
N ILE A 33 -10.93 -9.12 -11.39
CA ILE A 33 -11.65 -10.10 -12.21
C ILE A 33 -10.67 -10.89 -13.12
N PHE A 34 -9.69 -10.21 -13.72
CA PHE A 34 -8.67 -10.89 -14.52
C PHE A 34 -7.86 -11.88 -13.68
N LEU A 35 -7.38 -11.46 -12.52
CA LEU A 35 -6.63 -12.34 -11.62
C LEU A 35 -7.49 -13.48 -11.09
N ALA A 36 -8.76 -13.24 -10.76
CA ALA A 36 -9.67 -14.30 -10.29
C ALA A 36 -9.96 -15.37 -11.34
N ARG A 37 -9.78 -15.07 -12.63
CA ARG A 37 -9.88 -16.06 -13.71
C ARG A 37 -8.58 -16.85 -13.93
N LEU A 38 -7.45 -16.31 -13.52
CA LEU A 38 -6.13 -16.89 -13.73
C LEU A 38 -5.64 -17.70 -12.54
N LEU A 39 -6.09 -17.33 -11.33
CA LEU A 39 -5.60 -17.84 -10.07
C LEU A 39 -6.67 -18.69 -9.38
N SER A 40 -6.21 -19.68 -8.61
CA SER A 40 -7.09 -20.54 -7.83
C SER A 40 -7.54 -19.85 -6.51
N PRO A 41 -8.65 -20.29 -5.90
CA PRO A 41 -9.02 -19.84 -4.55
C PRO A 41 -7.91 -20.08 -3.51
N SER A 42 -7.11 -21.13 -3.70
CA SER A 42 -5.95 -21.46 -2.87
C SER A 42 -4.89 -20.37 -2.93
N ASP A 43 -4.59 -19.83 -4.12
CA ASP A 43 -3.63 -18.74 -4.30
C ASP A 43 -4.06 -17.48 -3.54
N TYR A 44 -5.35 -17.14 -3.61
CA TYR A 44 -5.93 -16.04 -2.84
C TYR A 44 -5.88 -16.30 -1.33
N GLY A 45 -6.12 -17.54 -0.90
CA GLY A 45 -6.03 -17.95 0.49
C GLY A 45 -4.64 -17.71 1.07
N MET A 46 -3.58 -18.11 0.35
CA MET A 46 -2.19 -17.94 0.75
C MET A 46 -1.83 -16.46 1.00
N VAL A 47 -2.24 -15.57 0.11
CA VAL A 47 -1.99 -14.13 0.27
C VAL A 47 -2.96 -13.50 1.26
N GLY A 48 -4.21 -13.95 1.29
CA GLY A 48 -5.28 -13.47 2.17
C GLY A 48 -4.92 -13.57 3.65
N VAL A 49 -4.33 -14.70 4.05
CA VAL A 49 -3.80 -14.90 5.42
C VAL A 49 -2.83 -13.78 5.80
N LEU A 50 -1.93 -13.40 4.89
CA LEU A 50 -0.90 -12.40 5.14
C LEU A 50 -1.47 -10.97 5.17
N GLN A 51 -2.58 -10.71 4.45
CA GLN A 51 -3.22 -9.40 4.42
C GLN A 51 -3.71 -8.95 5.79
N VAL A 52 -4.13 -9.88 6.65
CA VAL A 52 -4.53 -9.56 8.04
C VAL A 52 -3.38 -8.92 8.81
N PHE A 53 -2.18 -9.50 8.72
CA PHE A 53 -0.98 -9.00 9.40
C PHE A 53 -0.53 -7.66 8.80
N ILE A 54 -0.59 -7.51 7.48
CA ILE A 54 -0.28 -6.25 6.79
C ILE A 54 -1.25 -5.15 7.20
N LEU A 55 -2.55 -5.45 7.31
CA LEU A 55 -3.56 -4.51 7.75
C LEU A 55 -3.31 -4.02 9.18
N ILE A 56 -3.02 -4.93 10.09
CA ILE A 56 -2.68 -4.61 11.48
C ILE A 56 -1.43 -3.71 11.52
N ALA A 57 -0.36 -4.09 10.79
CA ALA A 57 0.87 -3.32 10.74
C ALA A 57 0.65 -1.90 10.19
N ASN A 58 -0.12 -1.78 9.10
CA ASN A 58 -0.48 -0.48 8.52
C ASN A 58 -1.30 0.37 9.50
N THR A 59 -2.24 -0.24 10.24
CA THR A 59 -3.04 0.47 11.24
C THR A 59 -2.17 1.01 12.39
N ILE A 60 -1.18 0.25 12.82
CA ILE A 60 -0.21 0.68 13.83
C ILE A 60 0.65 1.84 13.30
N GLN A 61 1.10 1.75 12.05
CA GLN A 61 1.88 2.82 11.41
C GLN A 61 1.06 4.10 11.19
N ASP A 62 -0.22 3.98 10.85
CA ASP A 62 -1.11 5.12 10.62
C ASP A 62 -1.53 5.85 11.90
N SER A 63 -0.88 5.58 13.04
CA SER A 63 -1.17 6.05 14.41
C SER A 63 -1.36 7.58 14.57
N GLY A 64 -1.97 8.24 13.59
CA GLY A 64 -2.42 9.62 13.63
C GLY A 64 -1.36 10.66 13.24
N PHE A 65 -0.10 10.29 13.01
CA PHE A 65 0.94 11.27 12.63
C PHE A 65 0.65 11.96 11.30
N ARG A 66 0.07 11.25 10.31
CA ARG A 66 -0.38 11.86 9.04
C ARG A 66 -1.45 12.93 9.28
N MET A 67 -2.41 12.62 10.15
CA MET A 67 -3.50 13.53 10.49
C MET A 67 -3.02 14.69 11.38
N ALA A 68 -2.09 14.42 12.29
CA ALA A 68 -1.47 15.46 13.11
C ALA A 68 -0.72 16.49 12.26
N LEU A 69 0.08 16.05 11.28
CA LEU A 69 0.72 16.95 10.31
C LEU A 69 -0.28 17.73 9.46
N ALA A 70 -1.37 17.09 9.01
CA ALA A 70 -2.40 17.74 8.20
C ALA A 70 -3.14 18.85 8.97
N ASN A 71 -3.39 18.65 10.27
CA ASN A 71 -4.17 19.57 11.11
C ASN A 71 -3.34 20.66 11.79
N ARG A 72 -2.01 20.57 11.78
CA ARG A 72 -1.15 21.57 12.41
C ARG A 72 -1.13 22.86 11.59
N LYS A 73 -1.33 24.01 12.24
CA LYS A 73 -1.39 25.34 11.58
C LYS A 73 -0.09 25.68 10.87
N GLU A 74 1.04 25.47 11.52
CA GLU A 74 2.38 25.69 10.98
C GLU A 74 3.15 24.38 11.06
N VAL A 75 3.70 23.92 9.94
CA VAL A 75 4.55 22.74 9.84
C VAL A 75 5.88 23.16 9.25
N ARG A 76 6.94 22.89 9.98
CA ARG A 76 8.31 23.12 9.56
C ARG A 76 8.85 21.90 8.82
N HIS A 77 9.94 22.08 8.09
CA HIS A 77 10.63 20.98 7.44
C HIS A 77 11.06 19.88 8.44
N GLU A 78 11.47 20.28 9.64
CA GLU A 78 11.85 19.40 10.74
C GLU A 78 10.72 18.47 11.19
N ASP A 79 9.46 18.93 11.16
CA ASP A 79 8.29 18.12 11.51
C ASP A 79 8.06 16.98 10.50
N TYR A 80 8.27 17.25 9.20
CA TYR A 80 8.20 16.20 8.17
C TYR A 80 9.34 15.19 8.32
N ASN A 81 10.56 15.65 8.60
CA ASN A 81 11.71 14.79 8.88
C ASN A 81 11.47 13.91 10.10
N ALA A 82 10.95 14.48 11.19
CA ALA A 82 10.63 13.72 12.40
C ALA A 82 9.61 12.60 12.12
N VAL A 83 8.52 12.93 11.40
CA VAL A 83 7.51 11.94 11.00
C VAL A 83 8.08 10.90 10.04
N PHE A 84 8.92 11.30 9.09
CA PHE A 84 9.58 10.37 8.17
C PHE A 84 10.41 9.34 8.93
N TRP A 85 11.36 9.78 9.75
CA TRP A 85 12.24 8.87 10.49
C TRP A 85 11.51 8.02 11.52
N PHE A 86 10.47 8.57 12.16
CA PHE A 86 9.61 7.80 13.06
C PHE A 86 8.89 6.67 12.30
N ASN A 87 8.30 6.97 11.14
CA ASN A 87 7.61 5.95 10.34
C ASN A 87 8.56 4.90 9.80
N VAL A 88 9.73 5.30 9.31
CA VAL A 88 10.76 4.36 8.83
C VAL A 88 11.26 3.47 9.98
N GLY A 89 11.54 4.04 11.14
CA GLY A 89 11.96 3.29 12.33
C GLY A 89 10.89 2.30 12.81
N SER A 90 9.64 2.75 12.92
CA SER A 90 8.52 1.88 13.31
C SER A 90 8.26 0.78 12.29
N ALA A 91 8.36 1.09 10.99
CA ALA A 91 8.23 0.10 9.92
C ALA A 91 9.35 -0.95 9.96
N ALA A 92 10.59 -0.54 10.23
CA ALA A 92 11.71 -1.46 10.36
C ALA A 92 11.52 -2.42 11.56
N ILE A 93 11.04 -1.90 12.70
CA ILE A 93 10.72 -2.71 13.88
C ILE A 93 9.59 -3.68 13.58
N LEU A 94 8.50 -3.20 12.96
CA LEU A 94 7.35 -4.04 12.59
C LEU A 94 7.76 -5.11 11.58
N TYR A 95 8.56 -4.76 10.58
CA TYR A 95 9.09 -5.72 9.62
C TYR A 95 9.94 -6.78 10.30
N ALA A 96 10.87 -6.40 11.16
CA ALA A 96 11.71 -7.34 11.91
C ALA A 96 10.85 -8.28 12.76
N LEU A 97 9.86 -7.74 13.48
CA LEU A 97 8.96 -8.53 14.29
C LEU A 97 8.17 -9.53 13.43
N LEU A 98 7.58 -9.09 12.33
CA LEU A 98 6.82 -9.94 11.42
C LEU A 98 7.72 -10.94 10.67
N PHE A 99 8.97 -10.58 10.36
CA PHE A 99 9.93 -11.48 9.74
C PHE A 99 10.25 -12.68 10.64
N PHE A 100 10.45 -12.44 11.95
CA PHE A 100 10.65 -13.51 12.92
C PHE A 100 9.35 -14.23 13.27
N LEU A 101 8.21 -13.57 13.17
CA LEU A 101 6.90 -14.16 13.41
C LEU A 101 6.42 -15.05 12.24
N ALA A 102 6.93 -14.83 11.02
CA ALA A 102 6.50 -15.54 9.81
C ALA A 102 6.52 -17.08 9.94
N PRO A 103 7.56 -17.74 10.48
CA PRO A 103 7.53 -19.20 10.67
C PRO A 103 6.46 -19.64 11.68
N PHE A 104 6.17 -18.84 12.69
CA PHE A 104 5.11 -19.15 13.68
C PHE A 104 3.73 -19.02 13.03
N ILE A 105 3.52 -18.04 12.15
CA ILE A 105 2.30 -17.91 11.34
C ILE A 105 2.13 -19.18 10.51
N THR A 106 3.15 -19.61 9.79
CA THR A 106 3.12 -20.84 8.99
C THR A 106 2.80 -22.05 9.85
N ALA A 107 3.47 -22.22 11.00
CA ALA A 107 3.24 -23.34 11.91
C ALA A 107 1.81 -23.34 12.51
N PHE A 108 1.23 -22.17 12.76
CA PHE A 108 -0.14 -22.04 13.23
C PHE A 108 -1.13 -22.53 12.16
N TYR A 109 -0.97 -22.09 10.90
CA TYR A 109 -1.85 -22.50 9.81
C TYR A 109 -1.64 -23.96 9.38
N GLN A 110 -0.44 -24.53 9.55
CA GLN A 110 -0.18 -25.94 9.31
C GLN A 110 -1.00 -26.89 10.22
N LYS A 111 -1.41 -26.40 11.38
CA LYS A 111 -2.24 -27.17 12.32
C LYS A 111 -3.75 -26.99 12.12
N SER A 112 -4.15 -26.13 11.20
CA SER A 112 -5.55 -25.85 10.89
C SER A 112 -6.04 -26.63 9.68
N ASP A 113 -7.35 -26.71 9.50
CA ASP A 113 -7.98 -27.32 8.32
C ASP A 113 -7.55 -26.66 7.00
N PHE A 114 -7.04 -25.43 7.08
CA PHE A 114 -6.46 -24.71 5.94
C PHE A 114 -5.28 -25.45 5.29
N ALA A 115 -4.51 -26.22 6.07
CA ALA A 115 -3.38 -27.01 5.55
C ALA A 115 -3.80 -28.21 4.71
N ILE A 116 -5.06 -28.67 4.82
CA ILE A 116 -5.56 -29.82 4.07
C ILE A 116 -5.59 -29.51 2.55
N ASP A 117 -5.96 -28.28 2.22
CA ASP A 117 -6.16 -27.85 0.83
C ASP A 117 -4.98 -27.03 0.27
N HIS A 118 -3.95 -26.71 1.10
CA HIS A 118 -2.89 -25.78 0.73
C HIS A 118 -1.50 -26.31 1.08
N ASP A 119 -0.58 -26.23 0.13
CA ASP A 119 0.85 -26.40 0.42
C ASP A 119 1.42 -25.13 1.04
N LEU A 120 1.60 -25.16 2.35
CA LEU A 120 2.08 -24.02 3.16
C LEU A 120 3.61 -23.90 3.20
N SER A 121 4.35 -24.73 2.45
CA SER A 121 5.82 -24.70 2.44
C SER A 121 6.39 -23.34 2.05
N ALA A 122 5.71 -22.65 1.14
CA ALA A 122 6.11 -21.33 0.65
C ALA A 122 5.53 -20.15 1.47
N LEU A 123 4.69 -20.39 2.48
CA LEU A 123 4.02 -19.29 3.22
C LEU A 123 5.02 -18.43 3.98
N THR A 124 6.06 -19.01 4.57
CA THR A 124 7.09 -18.24 5.28
C THR A 124 7.88 -17.29 4.37
N PRO A 125 8.48 -17.73 3.24
CA PRO A 125 9.16 -16.83 2.32
C PRO A 125 8.21 -15.82 1.68
N LEU A 126 6.97 -16.22 1.37
CA LEU A 126 5.94 -15.34 0.84
C LEU A 126 5.59 -14.23 1.84
N ALA A 127 5.42 -14.57 3.13
CA ALA A 127 5.15 -13.62 4.19
C ALA A 127 6.28 -12.58 4.31
N ARG A 128 7.53 -13.04 4.38
CA ARG A 128 8.70 -12.16 4.46
C ARG A 128 8.77 -11.21 3.28
N PHE A 129 8.47 -11.69 2.08
CA PHE A 129 8.41 -10.86 0.87
C PHE A 129 7.28 -9.83 0.93
N CYS A 130 6.06 -10.24 1.28
CA CYS A 130 4.91 -9.33 1.38
C CYS A 130 5.14 -8.22 2.42
N PHE A 131 5.77 -8.53 3.54
CA PHE A 131 6.03 -7.57 4.62
C PHE A 131 7.05 -6.48 4.22
N ILE A 132 7.87 -6.68 3.18
CA ILE A 132 8.70 -5.61 2.60
C ILE A 132 7.84 -4.42 2.18
N GLY A 133 6.61 -4.66 1.75
CA GLY A 133 5.64 -3.62 1.41
C GLY A 133 5.39 -2.62 2.54
N ILE A 134 5.49 -3.04 3.82
CA ILE A 134 5.32 -2.16 4.99
C ILE A 134 6.46 -1.13 5.05
N VAL A 135 7.69 -1.58 4.84
CA VAL A 135 8.88 -0.70 4.84
C VAL A 135 8.84 0.26 3.65
N THR A 136 8.53 -0.26 2.45
CA THR A 136 8.44 0.59 1.26
C THR A 136 7.34 1.63 1.36
N ALA A 137 6.18 1.29 1.92
CA ALA A 137 5.09 2.23 2.15
C ALA A 137 5.48 3.35 3.13
N SER A 138 6.25 3.04 4.18
CA SER A 138 6.70 4.01 5.19
C SER A 138 7.57 5.12 4.59
N LEU A 139 8.40 4.79 3.60
CA LEU A 139 9.24 5.76 2.88
C LEU A 139 8.43 6.80 2.09
N GLY A 140 7.18 6.50 1.73
CA GLY A 140 6.27 7.43 1.04
C GLY A 140 5.44 8.31 1.97
N THR A 141 5.41 8.04 3.29
CA THR A 141 4.44 8.64 4.21
C THR A 141 4.57 10.16 4.32
N ALA A 142 5.78 10.70 4.44
CA ALA A 142 6.01 12.15 4.56
C ALA A 142 5.65 12.88 3.25
N HIS A 143 6.01 12.31 2.11
CA HIS A 143 5.68 12.85 0.78
C HIS A 143 4.16 12.85 0.53
N TYR A 144 3.48 11.77 0.94
CA TYR A 144 2.03 11.72 0.92
C TYR A 144 1.39 12.81 1.80
N ALA A 145 1.88 12.99 3.05
CA ALA A 145 1.38 14.02 3.96
C ALA A 145 1.57 15.44 3.38
N TYR A 146 2.70 15.69 2.72
CA TYR A 146 2.96 16.94 2.01
C TYR A 146 1.95 17.20 0.89
N LEU A 147 1.72 16.21 0.00
CA LEU A 147 0.75 16.35 -1.10
C LEU A 147 -0.69 16.50 -0.58
N PHE A 148 -1.03 15.81 0.51
CA PHE A 148 -2.35 15.92 1.13
C PHE A 148 -2.57 17.32 1.70
N ARG A 149 -1.59 17.87 2.43
CA ARG A 149 -1.67 19.20 3.02
C ARG A 149 -1.72 20.31 1.97
N THR A 150 -0.97 20.17 0.88
CA THR A 150 -0.95 21.14 -0.22
C THR A 150 -2.16 21.02 -1.16
N LEU A 151 -3.15 20.17 -0.79
CA LEU A 151 -4.36 19.91 -1.57
C LEU A 151 -4.09 19.47 -3.03
N GLN A 152 -2.97 18.78 -3.25
CA GLN A 152 -2.59 18.27 -4.56
C GLN A 152 -3.29 16.94 -4.89
N VAL A 153 -4.63 16.94 -4.75
CA VAL A 153 -5.48 15.75 -4.91
C VAL A 153 -5.36 15.13 -6.30
N LYS A 154 -5.22 15.98 -7.34
CA LYS A 154 -5.00 15.52 -8.72
C LYS A 154 -3.73 14.67 -8.85
N GLN A 155 -2.62 15.13 -8.28
CA GLN A 155 -1.34 14.40 -8.35
C GLN A 155 -1.44 13.08 -7.60
N LYS A 156 -2.05 13.07 -6.41
CA LYS A 156 -2.32 11.84 -5.65
C LYS A 156 -3.13 10.84 -6.49
N ALA A 157 -4.21 11.28 -7.14
CA ALA A 157 -5.03 10.42 -7.99
C ALA A 157 -4.22 9.81 -9.14
N ILE A 158 -3.42 10.61 -9.84
CA ILE A 158 -2.55 10.16 -10.94
C ILE A 158 -1.54 9.12 -10.41
N ILE A 159 -0.85 9.41 -9.31
CA ILE A 159 0.12 8.50 -8.69
C ILE A 159 -0.53 7.16 -8.38
N THR A 160 -1.68 7.16 -7.69
CA THR A 160 -2.36 5.93 -7.29
C THR A 160 -2.83 5.11 -8.49
N ILE A 161 -3.44 5.77 -9.49
CA ILE A 161 -3.91 5.10 -10.71
C ILE A 161 -2.73 4.50 -11.49
N THR A 162 -1.64 5.25 -11.67
CA THR A 162 -0.45 4.77 -12.37
C THR A 162 0.19 3.60 -11.63
N SER A 163 0.35 3.71 -10.30
CA SER A 163 0.91 2.62 -9.49
C SER A 163 0.04 1.36 -9.54
N LEU A 164 -1.28 1.52 -9.49
CA LEU A 164 -2.23 0.41 -9.59
C LEU A 164 -2.13 -0.26 -10.97
N SER A 165 -2.08 0.52 -12.04
CA SER A 165 -1.97 -0.02 -13.40
C SER A 165 -0.68 -0.79 -13.60
N ILE A 166 0.47 -0.21 -13.21
CA ILE A 166 1.78 -0.87 -13.34
C ILE A 166 1.83 -2.16 -12.50
N SER A 167 1.45 -2.09 -11.24
CA SER A 167 1.50 -3.26 -10.34
C SER A 167 0.55 -4.37 -10.79
N SER A 168 -0.64 -4.01 -11.29
CA SER A 168 -1.60 -4.99 -11.79
C SER A 168 -1.12 -5.65 -13.07
N LEU A 169 -0.48 -4.92 -13.97
CA LEU A 169 0.15 -5.51 -15.17
C LEU A 169 1.25 -6.51 -14.77
N ILE A 170 2.08 -6.17 -13.77
CA ILE A 170 3.10 -7.08 -13.25
C ILE A 170 2.44 -8.34 -12.67
N GLY A 171 1.41 -8.18 -11.82
CA GLY A 171 0.69 -9.31 -11.21
C GLY A 171 0.04 -10.22 -12.24
N ILE A 172 -0.65 -9.66 -13.24
CA ILE A 172 -1.28 -10.40 -14.33
C ILE A 172 -0.22 -11.14 -15.16
N THR A 173 0.88 -10.48 -15.51
CA THR A 173 1.97 -11.12 -16.27
C THR A 173 2.54 -12.31 -15.50
N MET A 174 2.80 -12.16 -14.20
CA MET A 174 3.28 -13.26 -13.36
C MET A 174 2.25 -14.41 -13.25
N ALA A 175 0.96 -14.09 -13.15
CA ALA A 175 -0.10 -15.09 -13.13
C ALA A 175 -0.16 -15.88 -14.46
N PHE A 176 -0.03 -15.20 -15.60
CA PHE A 176 0.07 -15.88 -16.91
C PHE A 176 1.31 -16.77 -17.05
N LEU A 177 2.41 -16.39 -16.40
CA LEU A 177 3.65 -17.19 -16.38
C LEU A 177 3.57 -18.38 -15.39
N GLY A 178 2.45 -18.54 -14.68
CA GLY A 178 2.23 -19.65 -13.75
C GLY A 178 2.83 -19.47 -12.35
N TYR A 179 3.19 -18.23 -11.98
CA TYR A 179 3.73 -17.95 -10.64
C TYR A 179 2.65 -17.88 -9.54
N SER A 180 1.38 -18.20 -9.83
CA SER A 180 0.30 -18.37 -8.86
C SER A 180 0.24 -17.26 -7.80
N TYR A 181 0.24 -17.60 -6.52
CA TYR A 181 0.19 -16.66 -5.40
C TYR A 181 1.36 -15.63 -5.37
N TRP A 182 2.52 -15.94 -5.97
CA TRP A 182 3.62 -14.98 -6.11
C TRP A 182 3.23 -13.78 -6.98
N GLY A 183 2.35 -13.97 -7.96
CA GLY A 183 1.81 -12.87 -8.78
C GLY A 183 1.06 -11.85 -7.93
N LEU A 184 0.17 -12.32 -7.02
CA LEU A 184 -0.56 -11.46 -6.08
C LEU A 184 0.36 -10.74 -5.10
N ALA A 185 1.32 -11.48 -4.53
CA ALA A 185 2.29 -10.92 -3.59
C ALA A 185 3.15 -9.83 -4.25
N THR A 186 3.65 -10.11 -5.44
CA THR A 186 4.46 -9.13 -6.21
C THR A 186 3.63 -7.93 -6.63
N GLN A 187 2.36 -8.10 -7.01
CA GLN A 187 1.46 -6.99 -7.29
C GLN A 187 1.34 -6.06 -6.09
N GLY A 188 1.13 -6.61 -4.88
CA GLY A 188 1.02 -5.81 -3.66
C GLY A 188 2.29 -5.04 -3.33
N VAL A 189 3.45 -5.68 -3.39
CA VAL A 189 4.75 -5.04 -3.14
C VAL A 189 5.08 -4.02 -4.24
N ALA A 190 4.87 -4.36 -5.51
CA ALA A 190 5.10 -3.45 -6.64
C ALA A 190 4.21 -2.20 -6.53
N PHE A 191 2.96 -2.34 -6.07
CA PHE A 191 2.09 -1.18 -5.83
C PHE A 191 2.69 -0.22 -4.81
N THR A 192 3.16 -0.72 -3.66
CA THR A 192 3.76 0.13 -2.63
C THR A 192 5.06 0.78 -3.10
N VAL A 193 5.90 0.04 -3.83
CA VAL A 193 7.15 0.56 -4.42
C VAL A 193 6.87 1.66 -5.44
N CYS A 194 6.02 1.39 -6.44
CA CYS A 194 5.64 2.37 -7.47
C CYS A 194 5.02 3.62 -6.84
N ASN A 195 4.13 3.43 -5.87
CA ASN A 195 3.48 4.53 -5.16
C ASN A 195 4.51 5.42 -4.43
N THR A 196 5.45 4.80 -3.71
CA THR A 196 6.51 5.51 -3.00
C THR A 196 7.42 6.28 -3.97
N VAL A 197 7.90 5.63 -5.03
CA VAL A 197 8.76 6.27 -6.03
C VAL A 197 8.06 7.46 -6.69
N LEU A 198 6.79 7.31 -7.06
CA LEU A 198 6.02 8.40 -7.65
C LEU A 198 5.73 9.51 -6.64
N PHE A 199 5.48 9.20 -5.36
CA PHE A 199 5.36 10.23 -4.33
C PHE A 199 6.65 11.04 -4.18
N TRP A 200 7.80 10.40 -4.21
CA TRP A 200 9.09 11.08 -4.17
C TRP A 200 9.30 11.97 -5.40
N HIS A 201 8.94 11.49 -6.57
CA HIS A 201 9.11 12.24 -7.81
C HIS A 201 8.18 13.47 -7.90
N PHE A 202 6.91 13.33 -7.49
CA PHE A 202 5.93 14.42 -7.57
C PHE A 202 5.92 15.35 -6.36
N SER A 203 6.45 14.93 -5.24
CA SER A 203 6.59 15.77 -4.05
C SER A 203 7.78 16.72 -4.24
N LYS A 204 7.53 18.01 -4.04
CA LYS A 204 8.60 19.04 -4.01
C LYS A 204 9.26 19.15 -2.63
N TRP A 205 8.99 18.20 -1.75
CA TRP A 205 9.63 18.14 -0.46
C TRP A 205 10.98 17.42 -0.59
N THR A 206 12.06 18.12 -0.21
CA THR A 206 13.45 17.63 -0.20
C THR A 206 14.06 17.88 1.14
#